data_b8ee5dbcdbec6f5e85013fe4fb0ea316
#
_entry.id   b8ee5dbcdbec6f5e85013fe4fb0ea316
#
_cell.length_a   1.000
_cell.length_b   1.000
_cell.length_c   1.000
_cell.angle_alpha   90.00
_cell.angle_beta   90.00
_cell.angle_gamma   90.00
#
_symmetry.space_group_name_H-M   'P 1'
#
loop_
_entity.id
_entity.type
_entity.pdbx_description
1 polymer ?
#
loop_
_entity_poly.entity_id
_entity_poly.type
_entity_poly.pdbx_seq_one_letter_code
_entity_poly.pdbx_strand_id
1 'polypeptide(L)'
;MAKSIFITGAASGIGKATAISFAKKGWNVGLFDINQDGLKEVAEIIGHNKCMYQKLDVTNIEDWIEAEKSFSQYTGGRCDIFFNNAGIANFAGAFEDIKIEEMNKIID
;
A
#
# COMPACT_ATOMS: atom_id res chain seq x y z
N MET A 1 11.94 0.08 15.08
CA MET A 1 10.79 0.54 14.28
C MET A 1 10.39 -0.49 13.25
N ALA A 2 9.10 -0.70 13.11
CA ALA A 2 8.62 -1.65 12.13
C ALA A 2 8.84 -1.12 10.71
N LYS A 3 9.17 -2.00 9.80
CA LYS A 3 9.23 -1.68 8.38
C LYS A 3 7.83 -1.50 7.82
N SER A 4 7.71 -0.80 6.71
CA SER A 4 6.42 -0.43 6.13
C SER A 4 6.34 -0.81 4.67
N ILE A 5 5.16 -1.27 4.25
CA ILE A 5 4.89 -1.62 2.86
C ILE A 5 3.59 -0.95 2.41
N PHE A 6 3.62 -0.35 1.22
CA PHE A 6 2.49 0.29 0.57
C PHE A 6 2.03 -0.62 -0.57
N ILE A 7 0.78 -1.07 -0.53
CA ILE A 7 0.28 -2.04 -1.52
C ILE A 7 -0.93 -1.48 -2.24
N THR A 8 -0.87 -1.39 -3.57
CA THR A 8 -2.05 -1.11 -4.38
C THR A 8 -2.67 -2.43 -4.84
N GLY A 9 -3.97 -2.43 -5.12
CA GLY A 9 -4.68 -3.65 -5.45
C GLY A 9 -4.75 -4.63 -4.29
N ALA A 10 -4.83 -4.10 -3.08
CA ALA A 10 -4.73 -4.89 -1.85
C ALA A 10 -6.02 -5.63 -1.47
N ALA A 11 -7.13 -5.35 -2.14
CA ALA A 11 -8.43 -5.92 -1.77
C ALA A 11 -8.60 -7.37 -2.23
N SER A 12 -7.77 -7.86 -3.13
CA SER A 12 -7.94 -9.20 -3.69
C SER A 12 -6.63 -9.74 -4.25
N GLY A 13 -6.63 -11.04 -4.57
CA GLY A 13 -5.55 -11.71 -5.28
C GLY A 13 -4.19 -11.59 -4.63
N ILE A 14 -3.18 -11.31 -5.44
CA ILE A 14 -1.79 -11.21 -5.00
C ILE A 14 -1.59 -10.10 -3.99
N GLY A 15 -2.26 -8.96 -4.18
CA GLY A 15 -2.15 -7.83 -3.25
C GLY A 15 -2.64 -8.19 -1.85
N LYS A 16 -3.78 -8.85 -1.77
CA LYS A 16 -4.33 -9.33 -0.49
C LYS A 16 -3.40 -10.33 0.17
N ALA A 17 -2.91 -11.32 -0.58
CA ALA A 17 -2.01 -12.33 -0.06
C ALA A 17 -0.71 -11.71 0.46
N THR A 18 -0.16 -10.76 -0.27
CA THR A 18 1.06 -10.05 0.11
C THR A 18 0.83 -9.25 1.40
N ALA A 19 -0.30 -8.56 1.49
CA ALA A 19 -0.64 -7.78 2.68
C ALA A 19 -0.68 -8.66 3.93
N ILE A 20 -1.35 -9.78 3.84
CA ILE A 20 -1.48 -10.71 4.96
C ILE A 20 -0.10 -11.26 5.36
N SER A 21 0.72 -11.61 4.38
CA SER A 21 2.07 -12.15 4.62
C SER A 21 2.96 -11.14 5.36
N PHE A 22 2.97 -9.88 4.90
CA PHE A 22 3.81 -8.85 5.54
C PHE A 22 3.29 -8.47 6.92
N ALA A 23 1.97 -8.46 7.11
CA ALA A 23 1.40 -8.21 8.43
C ALA A 23 1.85 -9.26 9.45
N LYS A 24 1.90 -10.52 9.02
CA LYS A 24 2.37 -11.61 9.88
C LYS A 24 3.84 -11.45 10.27
N LYS A 25 4.62 -10.78 9.45
CA LYS A 25 6.04 -10.51 9.72
C LYS A 25 6.25 -9.28 10.60
N GLY A 26 5.17 -8.64 11.02
CA GLY A 26 5.25 -7.46 11.88
C GLY A 26 5.44 -6.14 11.16
N TRP A 27 5.25 -6.12 9.85
CA TRP A 27 5.34 -4.89 9.07
C TRP A 27 4.06 -4.04 9.26
N ASN A 28 4.23 -2.73 9.15
CA ASN A 28 3.10 -1.82 9.01
C ASN A 28 2.63 -1.86 7.57
N VAL A 29 1.37 -2.17 7.34
CA VAL A 29 0.85 -2.41 5.99
C VAL A 29 -0.16 -1.35 5.60
N GLY A 30 0.08 -0.68 4.47
CA GLY A 30 -0.90 0.21 3.85
C GLY A 30 -1.63 -0.51 2.75
N LEU A 31 -2.95 -0.55 2.86
CA LEU A 31 -3.83 -1.26 1.93
C LEU A 31 -4.56 -0.25 1.06
N PHE A 32 -4.35 -0.31 -0.24
CA PHE A 32 -4.97 0.62 -1.17
C PHE A 32 -5.63 -0.12 -2.32
N ASP A 33 -6.85 0.28 -2.65
CA ASP A 33 -7.64 -0.32 -3.73
C ASP A 33 -8.83 0.57 -4.00
N ILE A 34 -9.42 0.46 -5.17
CA ILE A 34 -10.66 1.17 -5.48
C ILE A 34 -11.85 0.54 -4.74
N ASN A 35 -11.75 -0.73 -4.39
CA ASN A 35 -12.78 -1.48 -3.66
C ASN A 35 -12.61 -1.30 -2.15
N GLN A 36 -13.25 -0.28 -1.60
CA GLN A 36 -13.12 0.05 -0.19
C GLN A 36 -13.67 -1.05 0.74
N ASP A 37 -14.76 -1.69 0.35
CA ASP A 37 -15.33 -2.78 1.14
C ASP A 37 -14.37 -3.96 1.22
N GLY A 38 -13.71 -4.27 0.10
CA GLY A 38 -12.70 -5.32 0.08
C GLY A 38 -11.49 -5.00 0.95
N LEU A 39 -11.07 -3.74 0.96
CA LEU A 39 -9.98 -3.29 1.84
C LEU A 39 -10.35 -3.49 3.31
N LYS A 40 -11.57 -3.15 3.67
CA LYS A 40 -12.05 -3.32 5.03
C LYS A 40 -12.02 -4.78 5.45
N GLU A 41 -12.43 -5.68 4.58
CA GLU A 41 -12.37 -7.11 4.86
C GLU A 41 -10.94 -7.59 5.11
N VAL A 42 -9.99 -7.14 4.30
CA VAL A 42 -8.58 -7.49 4.49
C VAL A 42 -8.04 -6.93 5.79
N ALA A 43 -8.40 -5.69 6.13
CA ALA A 43 -7.99 -5.07 7.38
C ALA A 43 -8.53 -5.84 8.59
N GLU A 44 -9.74 -6.39 8.47
CA GLU A 44 -10.32 -7.22 9.53
C GLU A 44 -9.57 -8.55 9.70
N ILE A 45 -9.12 -9.13 8.59
CA ILE A 45 -8.31 -10.35 8.62
C ILE A 45 -6.96 -10.09 9.30
N ILE A 46 -6.31 -8.99 8.94
CA ILE A 46 -5.00 -8.63 9.46
C ILE A 46 -5.06 -8.14 10.91
N GLY A 47 -6.07 -7.35 11.22
CA GLY A 47 -6.17 -6.62 12.48
C GLY A 47 -5.92 -5.13 12.25
N HIS A 48 -6.87 -4.29 12.65
CA HIS A 48 -6.84 -2.85 12.35
C HIS A 48 -5.65 -2.12 12.99
N ASN A 49 -5.04 -2.70 14.01
CA ASN A 49 -3.86 -2.11 14.65
C ASN A 49 -2.56 -2.39 13.90
N LYS A 50 -2.60 -3.22 12.86
CA LYS A 50 -1.41 -3.62 12.08
C LYS A 50 -1.41 -3.05 10.68
N CYS A 51 -2.43 -2.33 10.30
CA CYS A 51 -2.57 -1.80 8.95
C CYS A 51 -3.39 -0.51 8.95
N MET A 52 -3.33 0.18 7.83
CA MET A 52 -4.29 1.23 7.51
C MET A 52 -4.82 0.93 6.12
N TYR A 53 -6.01 1.42 5.79
CA TYR A 53 -6.54 1.25 4.46
C TYR A 53 -7.23 2.51 3.98
N GLN A 54 -7.20 2.72 2.68
CA GLN A 54 -7.80 3.88 2.07
C GLN A 54 -8.11 3.59 0.61
N LYS A 55 -9.28 4.04 0.16
CA LYS A 55 -9.66 3.92 -1.24
C LYS A 55 -8.67 4.71 -2.10
N LEU A 56 -8.23 4.09 -3.19
CA LEU A 56 -7.31 4.71 -4.13
C LEU A 56 -7.68 4.29 -5.55
N ASP A 57 -8.05 5.25 -6.37
CA ASP A 57 -8.19 5.06 -7.81
C ASP A 57 -6.81 5.39 -8.41
N VAL A 58 -6.12 4.36 -8.91
CA VAL A 58 -4.75 4.54 -9.41
C VAL A 58 -4.66 5.41 -10.66
N THR A 59 -5.79 5.74 -11.27
CA THR A 59 -5.85 6.66 -12.41
C THR A 59 -6.02 8.12 -11.99
N ASN A 60 -6.16 8.38 -10.70
CA ASN A 60 -6.43 9.72 -10.16
C ASN A 60 -5.24 10.20 -9.33
N ILE A 61 -4.56 11.24 -9.84
CA ILE A 61 -3.35 11.74 -9.16
C ILE A 61 -3.63 12.31 -7.77
N GLU A 62 -4.79 12.92 -7.58
CA GLU A 62 -5.15 13.46 -6.27
C GLU A 62 -5.31 12.35 -5.23
N ASP A 63 -5.85 11.20 -5.66
CA ASP A 63 -5.95 10.03 -4.78
C ASP A 63 -4.56 9.52 -4.36
N TRP A 64 -3.60 9.54 -5.30
CA TRP A 64 -2.22 9.18 -4.99
C TRP A 64 -1.61 10.10 -3.94
N ILE A 65 -1.83 11.41 -4.08
CA ILE A 65 -1.30 12.41 -3.15
C ILE A 65 -1.88 12.18 -1.76
N GLU A 66 -3.20 11.97 -1.68
CA GLU A 66 -3.86 11.71 -0.41
C GLU A 66 -3.42 10.39 0.21
N ALA A 67 -3.24 9.36 -0.61
CA ALA A 67 -2.79 8.06 -0.14
C ALA A 67 -1.37 8.14 0.44
N GLU A 68 -0.48 8.83 -0.26
CA GLU A 68 0.89 9.03 0.21
C GLU A 68 0.91 9.78 1.54
N LYS A 69 0.10 10.83 1.64
CA LYS A 69 0.00 11.65 2.85
C LYS A 69 -0.49 10.82 4.04
N SER A 70 -1.58 10.06 3.84
CA SER A 70 -2.14 9.23 4.90
C SER A 70 -1.17 8.14 5.33
N PHE A 71 -0.50 7.51 4.37
CA PHE A 71 0.48 6.47 4.67
C PHE A 71 1.69 7.03 5.43
N SER A 72 2.16 8.22 5.03
CA SER A 72 3.27 8.87 5.71
C SER A 72 2.91 9.22 7.15
N GLN A 73 1.69 9.67 7.40
CA GLN A 73 1.23 9.92 8.75
C GLN A 73 1.20 8.65 9.58
N TYR A 74 0.78 7.56 8.98
CA TYR A 74 0.71 6.26 9.65
C TYR A 74 2.10 5.70 9.98
N THR A 75 3.07 5.88 9.09
CA THR A 75 4.39 5.26 9.21
C THR A 75 5.49 6.21 9.70
N GLY A 76 5.18 7.47 9.91
CA GLY A 76 6.20 8.47 10.24
C GLY A 76 7.09 8.81 9.06
N GLY A 77 6.57 8.64 7.84
CA GLY A 77 7.32 8.95 6.62
C GLY A 77 8.13 7.79 6.06
N ARG A 78 8.00 6.60 6.67
CA ARG A 78 8.79 5.45 6.24
C ARG A 78 8.01 4.59 5.24
N CYS A 79 8.63 4.30 4.11
CA CYS A 79 8.12 3.32 3.16
C CYS A 79 9.30 2.47 2.68
N ASP A 80 9.37 1.23 3.13
CA ASP A 80 10.47 0.33 2.77
C ASP A 80 10.19 -0.37 1.44
N ILE A 81 8.93 -0.69 1.18
CA ILE A 81 8.52 -1.38 -0.04
C ILE A 81 7.27 -0.72 -0.60
N PHE A 82 7.28 -0.46 -1.89
CA PHE A 82 6.12 0.00 -2.64
C PHE A 82 5.73 -1.11 -3.63
N PHE A 83 4.61 -1.77 -3.37
CA PHE A 83 4.11 -2.83 -4.24
C PHE A 83 2.94 -2.31 -5.06
N ASN A 84 3.22 -1.93 -6.32
CA ASN A 84 2.21 -1.42 -7.23
C ASN A 84 1.54 -2.57 -7.98
N ASN A 85 0.71 -3.33 -7.27
CA ASN A 85 0.03 -4.49 -7.82
C ASN A 85 -1.13 -4.13 -8.75
N ALA A 86 -1.62 -2.90 -8.69
CA ALA A 86 -2.65 -2.43 -9.62
C ALA A 86 -2.12 -2.18 -11.04
N GLY A 87 -0.80 -2.21 -11.21
CA GLY A 87 -0.19 -2.29 -12.52
C GLY A 87 -0.03 -0.98 -13.29
N ILE A 88 -0.29 0.16 -12.69
CA ILE A 88 -0.15 1.44 -13.37
C ILE A 88 0.99 2.24 -12.77
N ALA A 89 2.04 2.46 -13.55
CA ALA A 89 3.25 3.11 -13.09
C ALA A 89 3.32 4.60 -13.43
N ASN A 90 2.28 5.17 -14.02
CA ASN A 90 2.31 6.54 -14.54
C ASN A 90 2.36 7.62 -13.47
N PHE A 91 2.15 7.25 -12.23
CA PHE A 91 2.07 8.20 -11.13
C PHE A 91 3.27 8.12 -10.18
N ALA A 92 4.38 7.62 -10.68
CA ALA A 92 5.61 7.52 -9.89
C ALA A 92 6.02 8.87 -9.29
N GLY A 93 5.71 9.98 -9.96
CA GLY A 93 6.00 11.32 -9.46
C GLY A 93 5.26 11.69 -8.18
N ALA A 94 4.14 11.03 -7.87
CA ALA A 94 3.41 11.28 -6.63
C ALA A 94 4.19 10.79 -5.41
N PHE A 95 5.16 9.91 -5.62
CA PHE A 95 6.00 9.34 -4.57
C PHE A 95 7.47 9.63 -4.90
N GLU A 96 7.81 10.92 -4.92
CA GLU A 96 9.16 11.36 -5.31
C GLU A 96 10.27 10.74 -4.50
N ASP A 97 10.00 10.45 -3.24
CA ASP A 97 10.99 9.89 -2.33
C ASP A 97 11.12 8.36 -2.46
N ILE A 98 10.26 7.74 -3.28
CA ILE A 98 10.31 6.30 -3.49
C ILE A 98 11.04 6.01 -4.79
N LYS A 99 12.13 5.28 -4.68
CA LYS A 99 12.95 4.96 -5.85
C LYS A 99 12.25 3.94 -6.73
N ILE A 100 12.40 4.09 -8.03
CA ILE A 100 11.84 3.18 -9.01
C ILE A 100 12.33 1.75 -8.79
N GLU A 101 13.59 1.59 -8.38
CA GLU A 101 14.15 0.27 -8.07
C GLU A 101 13.38 -0.44 -6.96
N GLU A 102 12.87 0.31 -5.99
CA GLU A 102 12.09 -0.26 -4.90
C GLU A 102 10.74 -0.75 -5.40
N MET A 103 10.15 -0.07 -6.38
CA MET A 103 8.91 -0.50 -7.00
C MET A 103 9.11 -1.80 -7.78
N ASN A 104 10.24 -1.95 -8.44
CA ASN A 104 10.54 -3.11 -9.26
C ASN A 104 10.90 -4.35 -8.43
N LYS A 105 11.49 -4.18 -7.26
CA LYS A 105 11.89 -5.29 -6.39
C LYS A 105 10.75 -6.21 -6.03
N ILE A 106 9.54 -5.69 -5.98
CA ILE A 106 8.38 -6.44 -5.55
C ILE A 106 7.69 -7.11 -6.73
N ILE A 107 7.71 -6.46 -7.87
CA ILE A 107 7.05 -6.93 -9.07
C ILE A 107 7.80 -8.13 -9.67
N ASP A 108 9.10 -8.14 -9.51
CA ASP A 108 9.94 -9.24 -9.97
C ASP A 108 9.89 -10.41 -8.98
#